data_2b804a121149ca9f24b56517675eb6ab
#
_entry.id   2b804a121149ca9f24b56517675eb6ab
#
_cell.length_a   1.000
_cell.length_b   1.000
_cell.length_c   1.000
_cell.angle_alpha   90.00
_cell.angle_beta   90.00
_cell.angle_gamma   90.00
#
_symmetry.space_group_name_H-M   'P 1'
#
loop_
_entity.id
_entity.type
_entity.pdbx_description
1 polymer ?
#
loop_
_entity_poly.entity_id
_entity_poly.type
_entity_poly.pdbx_seq_one_letter_code
_entity_poly.pdbx_strand_id
1 'polypeptide(L)'
;MITGAANMDGAIIVVAASDGQMPQTREHLLLARQVGVQKIVVFVNKVDAIEDKEMLELVEMEMRELLTSYGFEGDDTPIIMGSALCALESRQPEIGESKIDELLAAVDEWIPTPQRDTDKPFLMSVEDVFSIPGRGTVASGRVERGVLKRDQEVELVGKNDVPIKTKVTDIETFKKSCEESRAGDNSGLLLRGVKREDVKRGMVISVPGKIRQARKFLASLYVLTKEEGGRHTGFHNNYRPQVYIRTAGAYSPWPTKCFGRKLTYCD
;
A
#
# COMPACT_ATOMS: atom_id res chain seq x y z
N MET A 1 -7.51 3.95 -1.50
CA MET A 1 -6.09 4.27 -1.36
C MET A 1 -5.46 3.69 -0.09
N ILE A 2 -5.90 4.01 1.12
CA ILE A 2 -5.24 3.62 2.39
C ILE A 2 -4.92 2.11 2.45
N THR A 3 -5.85 1.26 2.07
CA THR A 3 -5.67 -0.21 2.11
C THR A 3 -4.71 -0.75 1.04
N GLY A 4 -4.58 -0.09 -0.12
CA GLY A 4 -3.60 -0.45 -1.15
C GLY A 4 -2.22 0.12 -0.88
N ALA A 5 -2.17 1.28 -0.22
CA ALA A 5 -0.90 1.96 0.10
C ALA A 5 -0.02 1.15 1.07
N ALA A 6 -0.64 0.38 2.00
CA ALA A 6 0.10 -0.44 2.97
C ALA A 6 1.03 -1.50 2.34
N ASN A 7 0.84 -1.79 1.06
CA ASN A 7 1.61 -2.81 0.33
C ASN A 7 2.69 -2.23 -0.59
N MET A 8 2.87 -0.91 -0.59
CA MET A 8 3.85 -0.25 -1.46
C MET A 8 5.26 -0.32 -0.88
N ASP A 9 6.24 -0.62 -1.72
CA ASP A 9 7.67 -0.54 -1.40
C ASP A 9 8.27 0.78 -1.92
N GLY A 10 7.74 1.32 -3.00
CA GLY A 10 8.02 2.61 -3.59
C GLY A 10 6.75 3.20 -4.20
N ALA A 11 6.80 4.43 -4.67
CA ALA A 11 5.66 5.06 -5.33
C ALA A 11 6.09 5.91 -6.53
N ILE A 12 5.27 5.91 -7.57
CA ILE A 12 5.35 6.87 -8.66
C ILE A 12 4.23 7.89 -8.44
N ILE A 13 4.59 9.14 -8.21
CA ILE A 13 3.63 10.25 -8.13
C ILE A 13 3.46 10.86 -9.51
N VAL A 14 2.24 10.81 -10.01
CA VAL A 14 1.90 11.38 -11.32
C VAL A 14 1.16 12.70 -11.13
N VAL A 15 1.69 13.77 -11.71
CA VAL A 15 1.06 15.10 -11.74
C VAL A 15 0.90 15.56 -13.19
N ALA A 16 -0.13 16.33 -13.47
CA ALA A 16 -0.27 16.94 -14.79
C ALA A 16 0.55 18.23 -14.85
N ALA A 17 1.28 18.44 -15.95
CA ALA A 17 2.07 19.65 -16.15
C ALA A 17 1.22 20.93 -16.12
N SER A 18 -0.05 20.83 -16.57
CA SER A 18 -1.01 21.96 -16.55
C SER A 18 -1.49 22.35 -15.17
N ASP A 19 -1.54 21.40 -14.23
CA ASP A 19 -2.20 21.60 -12.95
C ASP A 19 -1.21 21.70 -11.78
N GLY A 20 0.01 21.20 -11.98
CA GLY A 20 1.06 21.17 -10.95
C GLY A 20 0.63 20.33 -9.72
N GLN A 21 1.04 20.79 -8.54
CA GLN A 21 0.64 20.16 -7.29
C GLN A 21 -0.82 20.46 -6.93
N MET A 22 -1.61 19.42 -6.71
CA MET A 22 -3.01 19.52 -6.28
C MET A 22 -3.15 19.06 -4.81
N PRO A 23 -4.25 19.40 -4.13
CA PRO A 23 -4.52 18.92 -2.76
C PRO A 23 -4.38 17.40 -2.64
N GLN A 24 -4.84 16.63 -3.64
CA GLN A 24 -4.73 15.19 -3.68
C GLN A 24 -3.26 14.72 -3.73
N THR A 25 -2.38 15.45 -4.41
CA THR A 25 -0.93 15.15 -4.45
C THR A 25 -0.35 15.18 -3.05
N ARG A 26 -0.72 16.18 -2.25
CA ARG A 26 -0.30 16.31 -0.84
C ARG A 26 -0.81 15.17 0.02
N GLU A 27 -2.09 14.80 -0.13
CA GLU A 27 -2.69 13.67 0.58
C GLU A 27 -1.99 12.35 0.22
N HIS A 28 -1.63 12.15 -1.04
CA HIS A 28 -0.93 10.97 -1.52
C HIS A 28 0.49 10.87 -0.94
N LEU A 29 1.24 11.97 -0.92
CA LEU A 29 2.58 12.03 -0.34
C LEU A 29 2.56 11.77 1.16
N LEU A 30 1.62 12.39 1.87
CA LEU A 30 1.42 12.16 3.30
C LEU A 30 1.13 10.68 3.59
N LEU A 31 0.22 10.08 2.81
CA LEU A 31 -0.12 8.67 2.96
C LEU A 31 1.07 7.77 2.66
N ALA A 32 1.80 8.00 1.57
CA ALA A 32 3.00 7.24 1.23
C ALA A 32 4.03 7.28 2.37
N ARG A 33 4.23 8.48 2.96
CA ARG A 33 5.13 8.62 4.10
C ARG A 33 4.66 7.86 5.34
N GLN A 34 3.36 7.90 5.63
CA GLN A 34 2.78 7.21 6.80
C GLN A 34 2.84 5.70 6.69
N VAL A 35 2.70 5.13 5.49
CA VAL A 35 2.82 3.67 5.28
C VAL A 35 4.27 3.20 5.18
N GLY A 36 5.25 4.11 5.23
CA GLY A 36 6.67 3.79 5.28
C GLY A 36 7.38 3.73 3.93
N VAL A 37 6.79 4.27 2.87
CA VAL A 37 7.47 4.43 1.58
C VAL A 37 8.64 5.39 1.78
N GLN A 38 9.84 4.93 1.44
CA GLN A 38 11.07 5.70 1.61
C GLN A 38 11.47 6.47 0.37
N LYS A 39 11.26 5.92 -0.81
CA LYS A 39 11.67 6.46 -2.09
C LYS A 39 10.48 6.62 -3.03
N ILE A 40 10.46 7.75 -3.72
CA ILE A 40 9.42 8.13 -4.67
C ILE A 40 10.09 8.53 -5.98
N VAL A 41 9.41 8.30 -7.10
CA VAL A 41 9.73 8.88 -8.41
C VAL A 41 8.56 9.75 -8.84
N VAL A 42 8.81 10.89 -9.45
CA VAL A 42 7.76 11.78 -9.95
C VAL A 42 7.70 11.72 -11.46
N PHE A 43 6.50 11.59 -12.00
CA PHE A 43 6.23 11.72 -13.43
C PHE A 43 5.30 12.90 -13.69
N VAL A 44 5.85 13.96 -14.32
CA VAL A 44 5.09 15.12 -14.78
C VAL A 44 4.53 14.81 -16.16
N ASN A 45 3.24 14.49 -16.20
CA ASN A 45 2.53 14.04 -17.40
C ASN A 45 1.90 15.19 -18.16
N LYS A 46 1.46 14.94 -19.38
CA LYS A 46 0.77 15.88 -20.29
C LYS A 46 1.65 17.07 -20.72
N VAL A 47 2.95 16.84 -20.86
CA VAL A 47 3.89 17.88 -21.33
C VAL A 47 3.57 18.34 -22.75
N ASP A 48 2.94 17.48 -23.57
CA ASP A 48 2.46 17.79 -24.91
C ASP A 48 1.42 18.92 -24.97
N ALA A 49 0.77 19.23 -23.85
CA ALA A 49 -0.20 20.32 -23.74
C ALA A 49 0.40 21.67 -23.32
N ILE A 50 1.70 21.71 -23.02
CA ILE A 50 2.40 22.89 -22.52
C ILE A 50 3.45 23.34 -23.53
N GLU A 51 3.35 24.58 -24.01
CA GLU A 51 4.33 25.18 -24.91
C GLU A 51 5.44 25.94 -24.15
N ASP A 52 5.13 26.39 -22.94
CA ASP A 52 6.02 27.20 -22.11
C ASP A 52 6.94 26.34 -21.25
N LYS A 53 8.24 26.37 -21.51
CA LYS A 53 9.24 25.65 -20.73
C LYS A 53 9.41 26.18 -19.31
N GLU A 54 9.23 27.48 -19.10
CA GLU A 54 9.35 28.10 -17.77
C GLU A 54 8.29 27.54 -16.83
N MET A 55 7.10 27.22 -17.36
CA MET A 55 6.04 26.57 -16.58
C MET A 55 6.42 25.16 -16.13
N LEU A 56 7.12 24.39 -16.97
CA LEU A 56 7.59 23.05 -16.59
C LEU A 56 8.65 23.11 -15.49
N GLU A 57 9.59 24.07 -15.58
CA GLU A 57 10.61 24.28 -14.55
C GLU A 57 9.99 24.70 -13.21
N LEU A 58 8.93 25.52 -13.25
CA LEU A 58 8.17 25.91 -12.06
C LEU A 58 7.50 24.69 -11.40
N VAL A 59 6.85 23.84 -12.19
CA VAL A 59 6.21 22.61 -11.67
C VAL A 59 7.25 21.68 -11.04
N GLU A 60 8.43 21.55 -11.64
CA GLU A 60 9.51 20.76 -11.06
C GLU A 60 9.95 21.32 -9.70
N MET A 61 10.19 22.62 -9.63
CA MET A 61 10.62 23.28 -8.39
C MET A 61 9.57 23.12 -7.28
N GLU A 62 8.30 23.36 -7.60
CA GLU A 62 7.19 23.14 -6.65
C GLU A 62 7.11 21.70 -6.15
N MET A 63 7.34 20.71 -7.03
CA MET A 63 7.35 19.31 -6.62
C MET A 63 8.53 18.97 -5.72
N ARG A 64 9.72 19.52 -5.95
CA ARG A 64 10.89 19.33 -5.09
C ARG A 64 10.68 19.91 -3.70
N GLU A 65 10.14 21.13 -3.62
CA GLU A 65 9.76 21.75 -2.35
C GLU A 65 8.72 20.94 -1.60
N LEU A 66 7.69 20.45 -2.31
CA LEU A 66 6.65 19.64 -1.74
C LEU A 66 7.19 18.32 -1.17
N LEU A 67 8.02 17.60 -1.93
CA LEU A 67 8.67 16.37 -1.48
C LEU A 67 9.49 16.59 -0.20
N THR A 68 10.30 17.66 -0.18
CA THR A 68 11.11 18.04 0.97
C THR A 68 10.23 18.33 2.20
N SER A 69 9.13 19.04 2.02
CA SER A 69 8.19 19.36 3.11
C SER A 69 7.55 18.13 3.76
N TYR A 70 7.38 17.02 3.00
CA TYR A 70 6.88 15.74 3.50
C TYR A 70 7.99 14.76 3.92
N GLY A 71 9.25 15.22 3.94
CA GLY A 71 10.41 14.47 4.43
C GLY A 71 10.95 13.44 3.46
N PHE A 72 10.74 13.63 2.15
CA PHE A 72 11.42 12.92 1.09
C PHE A 72 12.66 13.70 0.63
N GLU A 73 13.56 13.05 -0.09
CA GLU A 73 14.79 13.67 -0.67
C GLU A 73 14.40 14.47 -1.92
N GLY A 74 13.85 15.68 -1.74
CA GLY A 74 13.30 16.48 -2.85
C GLY A 74 14.32 16.81 -3.93
N ASP A 75 15.55 17.15 -3.55
CA ASP A 75 16.61 17.54 -4.48
C ASP A 75 17.11 16.36 -5.33
N ASP A 76 17.22 15.17 -4.71
CA ASP A 76 17.77 13.99 -5.37
C ASP A 76 16.68 13.11 -6.05
N THR A 77 15.41 13.35 -5.74
CA THR A 77 14.29 12.58 -6.30
C THR A 77 14.22 12.74 -7.82
N PRO A 78 14.20 11.64 -8.59
CA PRO A 78 14.01 11.70 -10.03
C PRO A 78 12.64 12.29 -10.39
N ILE A 79 12.63 13.34 -11.20
CA ILE A 79 11.43 13.97 -11.77
C ILE A 79 11.53 13.86 -13.28
N ILE A 80 10.69 13.05 -13.88
CA ILE A 80 10.66 12.79 -15.31
C ILE A 80 9.46 13.52 -15.91
N MET A 81 9.70 14.25 -16.98
CA MET A 81 8.69 15.03 -17.71
C MET A 81 8.38 14.37 -19.04
N GLY A 82 7.11 14.05 -19.30
CA GLY A 82 6.73 13.35 -20.51
C GLY A 82 5.23 13.37 -20.78
N SER A 83 4.84 12.69 -21.84
CA SER A 83 3.44 12.49 -22.22
C SER A 83 3.13 11.01 -22.40
N ALA A 84 2.36 10.46 -21.50
CA ALA A 84 1.88 9.09 -21.61
C ALA A 84 0.97 8.90 -22.84
N LEU A 85 0.26 9.94 -23.28
CA LEU A 85 -0.56 9.89 -24.49
C LEU A 85 0.30 9.77 -25.74
N CYS A 86 1.37 10.57 -25.84
CA CYS A 86 2.31 10.48 -26.96
C CYS A 86 2.99 9.11 -27.02
N ALA A 87 3.33 8.53 -25.89
CA ALA A 87 3.87 7.15 -25.82
C ALA A 87 2.85 6.11 -26.32
N LEU A 88 1.58 6.21 -25.88
CA LEU A 88 0.52 5.28 -26.27
C LEU A 88 0.20 5.35 -27.77
N GLU A 89 0.23 6.55 -28.36
CA GLU A 89 -0.06 6.80 -29.78
C GLU A 89 1.19 6.68 -30.66
N SER A 90 2.35 6.35 -30.08
CA SER A 90 3.64 6.25 -30.79
C SER A 90 3.99 7.53 -31.58
N ARG A 91 3.69 8.68 -30.99
CA ARG A 91 4.01 10.00 -31.55
C ARG A 91 4.97 10.74 -30.63
N GLN A 92 5.77 11.64 -31.20
CA GLN A 92 6.76 12.45 -30.45
C GLN A 92 7.58 11.62 -29.45
N PRO A 93 8.37 10.66 -29.95
CA PRO A 93 9.04 9.65 -29.08
C PRO A 93 9.92 10.29 -27.99
N GLU A 94 10.44 11.50 -28.22
CA GLU A 94 11.30 12.24 -27.28
C GLU A 94 10.60 12.58 -25.97
N ILE A 95 9.30 12.92 -26.01
CA ILE A 95 8.48 13.21 -24.82
C ILE A 95 7.54 12.05 -24.47
N GLY A 96 7.39 11.06 -25.36
CA GLY A 96 6.56 9.88 -25.23
C GLY A 96 7.35 8.68 -24.72
N GLU A 97 7.65 7.75 -25.61
CA GLU A 97 8.23 6.44 -25.30
C GLU A 97 9.57 6.56 -24.55
N SER A 98 10.48 7.42 -25.02
CA SER A 98 11.78 7.62 -24.35
C SER A 98 11.66 8.08 -22.89
N LYS A 99 10.62 8.87 -22.56
CA LYS A 99 10.38 9.31 -21.19
C LYS A 99 9.74 8.26 -20.32
N ILE A 100 8.99 7.33 -20.89
CA ILE A 100 8.50 6.17 -20.16
C ILE A 100 9.65 5.19 -19.86
N ASP A 101 10.55 4.98 -20.81
CA ASP A 101 11.77 4.17 -20.57
C ASP A 101 12.66 4.78 -19.49
N GLU A 102 12.86 6.11 -19.52
CA GLU A 102 13.56 6.84 -18.48
C GLU A 102 12.90 6.71 -17.10
N LEU A 103 11.55 6.76 -17.04
CA LEU A 103 10.80 6.55 -15.82
C LEU A 103 11.04 5.14 -15.26
N LEU A 104 11.00 4.11 -16.10
CA LEU A 104 11.22 2.72 -15.68
C LEU A 104 12.66 2.53 -15.20
N ALA A 105 13.64 3.09 -15.91
CA ALA A 105 15.03 3.07 -15.49
C ALA A 105 15.23 3.78 -14.13
N ALA A 106 14.61 4.95 -13.95
CA ALA A 106 14.67 5.67 -12.68
C ALA A 106 14.03 4.88 -11.52
N VAL A 107 12.93 4.15 -11.77
CA VAL A 107 12.32 3.27 -10.76
C VAL A 107 13.29 2.16 -10.35
N ASP A 108 13.94 1.53 -11.32
CA ASP A 108 14.85 0.41 -11.06
C ASP A 108 16.13 0.86 -10.33
N GLU A 109 16.62 2.05 -10.62
CA GLU A 109 17.84 2.59 -10.03
C GLU A 109 17.60 3.24 -8.66
N TRP A 110 16.52 4.04 -8.54
CA TRP A 110 16.26 4.88 -7.37
C TRP A 110 15.57 4.13 -6.22
N ILE A 111 14.63 3.21 -6.54
CA ILE A 111 13.90 2.47 -5.52
C ILE A 111 14.67 1.20 -5.17
N PRO A 112 15.21 1.10 -3.93
CA PRO A 112 16.00 -0.06 -3.53
C PRO A 112 15.13 -1.32 -3.49
N THR A 113 15.69 -2.44 -3.88
CA THR A 113 15.03 -3.74 -3.70
C THR A 113 14.79 -4.00 -2.21
N PRO A 114 13.53 -4.16 -1.78
CA PRO A 114 13.21 -4.28 -0.36
C PRO A 114 13.69 -5.63 0.18
N GLN A 115 14.20 -5.61 1.42
CA GLN A 115 14.54 -6.83 2.13
C GLN A 115 13.26 -7.58 2.52
N ARG A 116 13.20 -8.86 2.19
CA ARG A 116 12.04 -9.72 2.47
C ARG A 116 12.36 -10.70 3.59
N ASP A 117 11.49 -10.76 4.58
CA ASP A 117 11.57 -11.68 5.73
C ASP A 117 11.13 -13.08 5.34
N THR A 118 11.93 -13.80 4.56
CA THR A 118 11.61 -15.17 4.10
C THR A 118 11.77 -16.23 5.18
N ASP A 119 12.63 -16.00 6.19
CA ASP A 119 12.94 -16.96 7.25
C ASP A 119 11.89 -16.98 8.38
N LYS A 120 11.02 -15.98 8.43
CA LYS A 120 9.93 -15.93 9.41
C LYS A 120 8.77 -16.85 9.01
N PRO A 121 7.95 -17.30 9.96
CA PRO A 121 6.74 -18.05 9.65
C PRO A 121 5.84 -17.30 8.68
N PHE A 122 5.31 -18.00 7.67
CA PHE A 122 4.42 -17.43 6.65
C PHE A 122 3.27 -16.64 7.25
N LEU A 123 2.99 -15.50 6.64
CA LEU A 123 1.87 -14.63 6.97
C LEU A 123 1.42 -13.85 5.74
N MET A 124 0.12 -13.91 5.46
CA MET A 124 -0.55 -13.16 4.40
C MET A 124 -1.82 -12.51 4.93
N SER A 125 -2.00 -11.21 4.69
CA SER A 125 -3.27 -10.53 4.96
C SER A 125 -4.24 -10.71 3.81
N VAL A 126 -5.49 -11.08 4.11
CA VAL A 126 -6.54 -11.26 3.10
C VAL A 126 -7.04 -9.89 2.64
N GLU A 127 -6.92 -9.63 1.35
CA GLU A 127 -7.39 -8.41 0.68
C GLU A 127 -8.71 -8.62 -0.03
N ASP A 128 -8.85 -9.74 -0.74
CA ASP A 128 -10.09 -10.08 -1.44
C ASP A 128 -10.36 -11.58 -1.37
N VAL A 129 -11.62 -11.94 -1.59
CA VAL A 129 -12.09 -13.33 -1.51
C VAL A 129 -13.09 -13.59 -2.62
N PHE A 130 -12.82 -14.59 -3.43
CA PHE A 130 -13.71 -14.99 -4.51
C PHE A 130 -13.82 -16.51 -4.60
N SER A 131 -14.89 -16.98 -5.23
CA SER A 131 -15.10 -18.41 -5.47
C SER A 131 -14.88 -18.71 -6.94
N ILE A 132 -14.15 -19.79 -7.20
CA ILE A 132 -14.01 -20.32 -8.56
C ILE A 132 -14.94 -21.53 -8.66
N PRO A 133 -15.94 -21.51 -9.57
CA PRO A 133 -16.86 -22.63 -9.77
C PRO A 133 -16.10 -23.94 -10.00
N GLY A 134 -16.44 -24.98 -9.23
CA GLY A 134 -15.80 -26.30 -9.32
C GLY A 134 -14.41 -26.43 -8.70
N ARG A 135 -13.76 -25.32 -8.27
CA ARG A 135 -12.42 -25.36 -7.64
C ARG A 135 -12.43 -25.01 -6.16
N GLY A 136 -13.22 -24.03 -5.74
CA GLY A 136 -13.34 -23.63 -4.34
C GLY A 136 -13.16 -22.15 -4.06
N THR A 137 -12.81 -21.81 -2.83
CA THR A 137 -12.60 -20.43 -2.36
C THR A 137 -11.14 -20.03 -2.52
N VAL A 138 -10.91 -18.88 -3.11
CA VAL A 138 -9.60 -18.25 -3.26
C VAL A 138 -9.54 -17.02 -2.36
N ALA A 139 -8.52 -16.94 -1.53
CA ALA A 139 -8.15 -15.74 -0.79
C ALA A 139 -6.93 -15.10 -1.44
N SER A 140 -7.04 -13.85 -1.84
CA SER A 140 -5.93 -13.10 -2.41
C SER A 140 -5.38 -12.06 -1.44
N GLY A 141 -4.10 -11.78 -1.56
CA GLY A 141 -3.41 -10.79 -0.78
C GLY A 141 -1.91 -10.80 -0.99
N ARG A 142 -1.22 -9.90 -0.31
CA ARG A 142 0.23 -9.85 -0.30
C ARG A 142 0.79 -10.71 0.83
N VAL A 143 1.81 -11.49 0.50
CA VAL A 143 2.61 -12.21 1.50
C VAL A 143 3.49 -11.21 2.24
N GLU A 144 3.25 -11.02 3.53
CA GLU A 144 4.01 -10.08 4.35
C GLU A 144 5.37 -10.64 4.76
N ARG A 145 5.43 -11.94 5.05
CA ARG A 145 6.64 -12.63 5.48
C ARG A 145 6.55 -14.14 5.27
N GLY A 146 7.71 -14.78 5.26
CA GLY A 146 7.84 -16.22 5.14
C GLY A 146 7.66 -16.72 3.71
N VAL A 147 7.60 -18.04 3.59
CA VAL A 147 7.37 -18.78 2.35
C VAL A 147 6.25 -19.78 2.58
N LEU A 148 5.32 -19.85 1.64
CA LEU A 148 4.25 -20.83 1.60
C LEU A 148 4.47 -21.75 0.40
N LYS A 149 4.39 -23.05 0.64
CA LYS A 149 4.44 -24.06 -0.42
C LYS A 149 3.05 -24.59 -0.71
N ARG A 150 2.84 -25.02 -1.95
CA ARG A 150 1.66 -25.74 -2.36
C ARG A 150 1.45 -26.96 -1.44
N ASP A 151 0.22 -27.29 -1.19
CA ASP A 151 -0.18 -28.39 -0.30
C ASP A 151 0.16 -28.21 1.19
N GLN A 152 0.60 -27.04 1.62
CA GLN A 152 0.90 -26.74 3.01
C GLN A 152 -0.37 -26.46 3.80
N GLU A 153 -0.38 -26.89 5.09
CA GLU A 153 -1.43 -26.54 6.03
C GLU A 153 -1.28 -25.11 6.52
N VAL A 154 -2.40 -24.40 6.60
CA VAL A 154 -2.51 -23.03 7.08
C VAL A 154 -3.72 -22.87 7.99
N GLU A 155 -3.74 -21.78 8.74
CA GLU A 155 -4.92 -21.36 9.51
C GLU A 155 -5.32 -19.93 9.15
N LEU A 156 -6.64 -19.70 9.12
CA LEU A 156 -7.22 -18.37 8.99
C LEU A 156 -7.57 -17.84 10.38
N VAL A 157 -7.01 -16.70 10.72
CA VAL A 157 -7.20 -16.02 12.00
C VAL A 157 -7.85 -14.66 11.75
N GLY A 158 -8.78 -14.26 12.60
CA GLY A 158 -9.36 -12.91 12.55
C GLY A 158 -10.80 -12.86 13.03
N LYS A 159 -11.79 -13.05 12.17
CA LYS A 159 -13.18 -12.79 12.51
C LYS A 159 -13.80 -13.81 13.47
N ASN A 160 -13.39 -15.06 13.37
CA ASN A 160 -13.95 -16.15 14.17
C ASN A 160 -13.16 -16.33 15.47
N ASP A 161 -13.84 -16.71 16.56
CA ASP A 161 -13.18 -16.97 17.84
C ASP A 161 -12.22 -18.17 17.76
N VAL A 162 -12.48 -19.09 16.86
CA VAL A 162 -11.63 -20.26 16.60
C VAL A 162 -11.01 -20.13 15.19
N PRO A 163 -9.68 -20.27 15.06
CA PRO A 163 -9.03 -20.30 13.76
C PRO A 163 -9.53 -21.43 12.87
N ILE A 164 -9.70 -21.17 11.59
CA ILE A 164 -10.09 -22.19 10.60
C ILE A 164 -8.82 -22.80 10.04
N LYS A 165 -8.61 -24.09 10.30
CA LYS A 165 -7.50 -24.84 9.70
C LYS A 165 -7.90 -25.35 8.33
N THR A 166 -7.01 -25.18 7.35
CA THR A 166 -7.22 -25.61 5.98
C THR A 166 -5.89 -25.92 5.30
N LYS A 167 -5.97 -26.40 4.07
CA LYS A 167 -4.81 -26.68 3.21
C LYS A 167 -4.88 -25.84 1.96
N VAL A 168 -3.74 -25.28 1.54
CA VAL A 168 -3.62 -24.54 0.28
C VAL A 168 -3.36 -25.55 -0.82
N THR A 169 -4.30 -25.72 -1.74
CA THR A 169 -4.23 -26.72 -2.82
C THR A 169 -3.60 -26.16 -4.08
N ASP A 170 -3.64 -24.85 -4.28
CA ASP A 170 -3.01 -24.18 -5.41
C ASP A 170 -2.61 -22.76 -5.03
N ILE A 171 -1.54 -22.26 -5.64
CA ILE A 171 -1.02 -20.91 -5.48
C ILE A 171 -0.96 -20.29 -6.87
N GLU A 172 -1.58 -19.14 -7.04
CA GLU A 172 -1.60 -18.43 -8.31
C GLU A 172 -1.07 -17.01 -8.14
N THR A 173 -0.09 -16.63 -8.96
CA THR A 173 0.47 -15.29 -9.01
C THR A 173 0.42 -14.79 -10.45
N PHE A 174 -0.22 -13.62 -10.70
CA PHE A 174 -0.43 -13.07 -12.05
C PHE A 174 -1.01 -14.08 -13.05
N LYS A 175 -2.03 -14.85 -12.63
CA LYS A 175 -2.69 -15.90 -13.44
C LYS A 175 -1.78 -17.08 -13.84
N LYS A 176 -0.67 -17.26 -13.14
CA LYS A 176 0.23 -18.40 -13.31
C LYS A 176 0.25 -19.22 -12.02
N SER A 177 0.07 -20.54 -12.13
CA SER A 177 0.21 -21.45 -10.98
C SER A 177 1.69 -21.55 -10.58
N CYS A 178 1.94 -21.49 -9.27
CA CYS A 178 3.27 -21.52 -8.69
C CYS A 178 3.34 -22.61 -7.61
N GLU A 179 4.53 -23.18 -7.41
CA GLU A 179 4.76 -24.19 -6.37
C GLU A 179 4.93 -23.56 -4.99
N GLU A 180 5.39 -22.32 -4.95
CA GLU A 180 5.56 -21.57 -3.71
C GLU A 180 5.26 -20.07 -3.91
N SER A 181 4.96 -19.38 -2.80
CA SER A 181 4.81 -17.94 -2.71
C SER A 181 5.66 -17.40 -1.57
N ARG A 182 6.37 -16.32 -1.81
CA ARG A 182 7.37 -15.74 -0.90
C ARG A 182 6.94 -14.35 -0.42
N ALA A 183 7.55 -13.91 0.66
CA ALA A 183 7.38 -12.55 1.18
C ALA A 183 7.54 -11.50 0.06
N GLY A 184 6.55 -10.64 -0.10
CA GLY A 184 6.45 -9.63 -1.17
C GLY A 184 5.55 -10.00 -2.35
N ASP A 185 5.26 -11.29 -2.56
CA ASP A 185 4.40 -11.73 -3.66
C ASP A 185 2.93 -11.37 -3.40
N ASN A 186 2.22 -11.01 -4.46
CA ASN A 186 0.77 -10.93 -4.48
C ASN A 186 0.22 -12.26 -5.00
N SER A 187 -0.45 -13.01 -4.14
CA SER A 187 -0.87 -14.36 -4.46
C SER A 187 -2.33 -14.63 -4.16
N GLY A 188 -2.95 -15.44 -4.99
CA GLY A 188 -4.24 -16.07 -4.75
C GLY A 188 -4.04 -17.50 -4.23
N LEU A 189 -4.55 -17.77 -3.05
CA LEU A 189 -4.45 -19.08 -2.39
C LEU A 189 -5.77 -19.83 -2.49
N LEU A 190 -5.79 -20.97 -3.17
CA LEU A 190 -6.95 -21.85 -3.24
C LEU A 190 -7.04 -22.68 -1.96
N LEU A 191 -8.10 -22.45 -1.18
CA LEU A 191 -8.30 -23.03 0.14
C LEU A 191 -9.22 -24.24 0.06
N ARG A 192 -8.81 -25.37 0.63
CA ARG A 192 -9.58 -26.62 0.63
C ARG A 192 -10.69 -26.60 1.67
N GLY A 193 -11.93 -26.87 1.25
CA GLY A 193 -13.04 -27.08 2.17
C GLY A 193 -13.49 -25.86 2.97
N VAL A 194 -13.09 -24.66 2.55
CA VAL A 194 -13.50 -23.40 3.17
C VAL A 194 -14.50 -22.69 2.27
N LYS A 195 -15.61 -22.25 2.84
CA LYS A 195 -16.63 -21.49 2.12
C LYS A 195 -16.23 -20.02 2.02
N ARG A 196 -16.70 -19.34 0.96
CA ARG A 196 -16.42 -17.90 0.77
C ARG A 196 -16.89 -17.04 1.95
N GLU A 197 -18.00 -17.38 2.56
CA GLU A 197 -18.60 -16.68 3.73
C GLU A 197 -17.75 -16.77 5.01
N ASP A 198 -16.90 -17.81 5.12
CA ASP A 198 -16.02 -18.03 6.26
C ASP A 198 -14.74 -17.18 6.17
N VAL A 199 -14.37 -16.70 4.96
CA VAL A 199 -13.19 -15.88 4.72
C VAL A 199 -13.61 -14.46 4.42
N LYS A 200 -12.98 -13.48 5.07
CA LYS A 200 -13.27 -12.06 4.87
C LYS A 200 -11.99 -11.27 4.78
N ARG A 201 -12.07 -10.16 4.06
CA ARG A 201 -11.02 -9.14 4.05
C ARG A 201 -10.64 -8.76 5.48
N GLY A 202 -9.35 -8.61 5.73
CA GLY A 202 -8.81 -8.29 7.03
C GLY A 202 -8.47 -9.49 7.91
N MET A 203 -8.88 -10.70 7.54
CA MET A 203 -8.36 -11.93 8.15
C MET A 203 -6.91 -12.15 7.72
N VAL A 204 -6.21 -12.99 8.46
CA VAL A 204 -4.81 -13.32 8.21
C VAL A 204 -4.69 -14.83 8.00
N ILE A 205 -3.91 -15.23 7.00
CA ILE A 205 -3.55 -16.63 6.75
C ILE A 205 -2.11 -16.82 7.25
N SER A 206 -1.91 -17.82 8.08
CA SER A 206 -0.61 -18.11 8.68
C SER A 206 -0.34 -19.59 8.86
N VAL A 207 0.89 -19.93 9.23
CA VAL A 207 1.23 -21.29 9.71
C VAL A 207 0.45 -21.57 11.00
N PRO A 208 -0.14 -22.78 11.16
CA PRO A 208 -0.95 -23.10 12.33
C PRO A 208 -0.26 -22.85 13.67
N GLY A 209 -0.97 -22.21 14.61
CA GLY A 209 -0.50 -21.92 15.96
C GLY A 209 0.54 -20.81 16.10
N LYS A 210 0.88 -20.11 15.03
CA LYS A 210 1.90 -19.03 15.08
C LYS A 210 1.34 -17.64 15.31
N ILE A 211 0.05 -17.42 15.08
CA ILE A 211 -0.62 -16.13 15.23
C ILE A 211 -1.76 -16.27 16.24
N ARG A 212 -1.89 -15.27 17.11
CA ARG A 212 -3.00 -15.14 18.04
C ARG A 212 -3.76 -13.85 17.78
N GLN A 213 -5.07 -13.92 17.82
CA GLN A 213 -5.93 -12.75 17.76
C GLN A 213 -5.83 -11.97 19.06
N ALA A 214 -5.55 -10.68 18.96
CA ALA A 214 -5.59 -9.75 20.09
C ALA A 214 -6.88 -8.91 19.99
N ARG A 215 -7.68 -8.89 21.05
CA ARG A 215 -8.87 -8.03 21.15
C ARG A 215 -8.54 -6.68 21.75
N LYS A 216 -7.48 -6.61 22.54
CA LYS A 216 -7.00 -5.41 23.24
C LYS A 216 -5.52 -5.24 22.96
N PHE A 217 -5.11 -4.02 22.67
CA PHE A 217 -3.72 -3.69 22.41
C PHE A 217 -3.44 -2.23 22.79
N LEU A 218 -2.19 -1.92 23.08
CA LEU A 218 -1.71 -0.56 23.26
C LEU A 218 -1.20 -0.03 21.93
N ALA A 219 -1.61 1.19 21.58
CA ALA A 219 -1.14 1.87 20.38
C ALA A 219 -0.60 3.26 20.73
N SER A 220 0.51 3.63 20.12
CA SER A 220 1.00 5.00 20.11
C SER A 220 0.49 5.67 18.84
N LEU A 221 -0.15 6.84 19.00
CA LEU A 221 -0.76 7.57 17.90
C LEU A 221 -0.09 8.91 17.72
N TYR A 222 0.21 9.25 16.49
CA TYR A 222 0.58 10.59 16.11
C TYR A 222 -0.63 11.30 15.51
N VAL A 223 -1.05 12.40 16.10
CA VAL A 223 -2.18 13.18 15.62
C VAL A 223 -1.65 14.34 14.80
N LEU A 224 -2.01 14.37 13.52
CA LEU A 224 -1.64 15.45 12.61
C LEU A 224 -2.19 16.80 13.09
N THR A 225 -1.36 17.83 13.04
CA THR A 225 -1.77 19.21 13.30
C THR A 225 -2.59 19.77 12.12
N LYS A 226 -3.23 20.90 12.33
CA LYS A 226 -3.97 21.61 11.27
C LYS A 226 -3.05 21.96 10.09
N GLU A 227 -1.81 22.36 10.37
CA GLU A 227 -0.80 22.73 9.38
C GLU A 227 -0.34 21.52 8.55
N GLU A 228 -0.31 20.34 9.16
CA GLU A 228 -0.01 19.06 8.52
C GLU A 228 -1.22 18.45 7.78
N GLY A 229 -2.33 19.18 7.63
CA GLY A 229 -3.55 18.68 7.00
C GLY A 229 -4.45 17.86 7.91
N GLY A 230 -4.22 17.90 9.22
CA GLY A 230 -5.02 17.21 10.21
C GLY A 230 -6.34 17.95 10.56
N ARG A 231 -7.07 17.42 11.54
CA ARG A 231 -8.35 17.98 11.97
C ARG A 231 -8.21 19.39 12.57
N HIS A 232 -9.22 20.20 12.33
CA HIS A 232 -9.35 21.55 12.92
C HIS A 232 -9.99 21.55 14.30
N THR A 233 -10.63 20.43 14.72
CA THR A 233 -11.34 20.31 15.99
C THR A 233 -10.73 19.20 16.84
N GLY A 234 -10.64 19.42 18.16
CA GLY A 234 -10.19 18.40 19.11
C GLY A 234 -11.11 17.18 19.17
N PHE A 235 -10.62 16.10 19.74
CA PHE A 235 -11.43 14.92 20.03
C PHE A 235 -12.04 15.04 21.43
N HIS A 236 -13.22 14.45 21.57
CA HIS A 236 -13.85 14.23 22.87
C HIS A 236 -13.80 12.73 23.23
N ASN A 237 -14.00 12.43 24.51
CA ASN A 237 -14.13 11.05 24.97
C ASN A 237 -15.20 10.31 24.14
N ASN A 238 -14.96 9.03 23.85
CA ASN A 238 -15.82 8.18 23.01
C ASN A 238 -15.88 8.59 21.52
N TYR A 239 -14.95 9.39 21.03
CA TYR A 239 -14.80 9.59 19.60
C TYR A 239 -14.52 8.25 18.91
N ARG A 240 -15.22 7.99 17.81
CA ARG A 240 -15.11 6.71 17.06
C ARG A 240 -14.52 6.97 15.67
N PRO A 241 -13.19 7.06 15.54
CA PRO A 241 -12.57 7.16 14.23
C PRO A 241 -12.64 5.82 13.50
N GLN A 242 -12.55 5.89 12.19
CA GLN A 242 -12.27 4.72 11.38
C GLN A 242 -10.77 4.42 11.49
N VAL A 243 -10.44 3.21 11.93
CA VAL A 243 -9.06 2.74 12.08
C VAL A 243 -8.81 1.66 11.04
N TYR A 244 -7.69 1.74 10.35
CA TYR A 244 -7.24 0.71 9.43
C TYR A 244 -6.07 -0.05 10.04
N ILE A 245 -6.21 -1.36 10.13
CA ILE A 245 -5.15 -2.27 10.58
C ILE A 245 -4.94 -3.28 9.47
N ARG A 246 -3.80 -3.20 8.78
CA ARG A 246 -3.54 -3.97 7.56
C ARG A 246 -4.65 -3.72 6.52
N THR A 247 -5.34 -4.76 6.10
CA THR A 247 -6.41 -4.69 5.10
C THR A 247 -7.81 -4.49 5.68
N ALA A 248 -7.96 -4.51 7.02
CA ALA A 248 -9.22 -4.30 7.71
C ALA A 248 -9.45 -2.85 8.11
N GLY A 249 -10.67 -2.36 7.87
CA GLY A 249 -11.16 -1.11 8.45
C GLY A 249 -12.16 -1.39 9.56
N ALA A 250 -12.04 -0.72 10.70
CA ALA A 250 -12.94 -0.87 11.84
C ALA A 250 -13.22 0.50 12.48
N TYR A 251 -14.42 0.65 13.05
CA TYR A 251 -14.72 1.77 13.93
C TYR A 251 -14.46 1.34 15.38
N SER A 252 -13.54 2.01 16.04
CA SER A 252 -13.22 1.73 17.43
C SER A 252 -13.56 2.92 18.32
N PRO A 253 -14.27 2.74 19.45
CA PRO A 253 -14.41 3.78 20.45
C PRO A 253 -13.06 3.99 21.14
N TRP A 254 -12.61 5.23 21.18
CA TRP A 254 -11.38 5.59 21.87
C TRP A 254 -11.66 6.11 23.29
N PRO A 255 -11.21 5.45 24.33
CA PRO A 255 -11.08 6.08 25.63
C PRO A 255 -9.87 7.01 25.57
N THR A 256 -10.14 8.31 25.62
CA THR A 256 -9.10 9.33 25.54
C THR A 256 -8.51 9.62 26.90
N LYS A 257 -7.30 9.15 27.14
CA LYS A 257 -6.37 9.82 28.04
C LYS A 257 -5.29 10.46 27.19
N CYS A 258 -5.41 11.76 26.93
CA CYS A 258 -4.40 12.52 26.22
C CYS A 258 -3.27 12.92 27.16
N PHE A 259 -2.04 12.53 26.83
CA PHE A 259 -0.84 13.14 27.38
C PHE A 259 -0.05 13.76 26.22
N GLY A 260 -0.24 15.07 26.00
CA GLY A 260 0.45 15.79 24.94
C GLY A 260 0.07 15.35 23.51
N ARG A 261 1.03 15.40 22.56
CA ARG A 261 0.82 15.00 21.16
C ARG A 261 0.77 13.49 20.94
N LYS A 262 0.97 12.69 21.97
CA LYS A 262 0.87 11.22 21.92
C LYS A 262 -0.36 10.74 22.67
N LEU A 263 -1.24 10.06 21.97
CA LEU A 263 -2.37 9.36 22.57
C LEU A 263 -1.95 7.92 22.86
N THR A 264 -2.04 7.52 24.13
CA THR A 264 -1.87 6.13 24.53
C THR A 264 -3.24 5.55 24.80
N TYR A 265 -3.60 4.50 24.10
CA TYR A 265 -4.82 3.75 24.33
C TYR A 265 -4.60 2.88 25.58
N CYS A 266 -5.32 3.17 26.65
CA CYS A 266 -5.47 2.26 27.79
C CYS A 266 -6.95 1.84 27.88
N ASP A 267 -7.17 0.56 28.17
CA ASP A 267 -8.48 0.00 28.47
C ASP A 267 -9.27 0.77 29.52
#